data_c01b31af1cae3e1d51b690080173bce4
#
_entry.id   c01b31af1cae3e1d51b690080173bce4
#
_cell.length_a   1.000
_cell.length_b   1.000
_cell.length_c   1.000
_cell.angle_alpha   90.00
_cell.angle_beta   90.00
_cell.angle_gamma   90.00
#
_symmetry.space_group_name_H-M   'P 1'
#
loop_
_entity.id
_entity.type
_entity.pdbx_description
1 polymer ?
#
loop_
_entity_poly.entity_id
_entity_poly.type
_entity_poly.pdbx_seq_one_letter_code
_entity_poly.pdbx_strand_id
1 'polypeptide(L)'
;TSMLFVVSYVLLNIVIPIVIGIFNNIPITSQVIQLSTNIFIIKVLDLSLQVLVLILLYSLSKNITLSFLSLLLLNSLCFLPFKWCLYLPFGMSSLSRFKYIIGDYGLTLIPVIIELSAFILLSFIYIEKFAYKKILID
;
A
#
# COMPACT_ATOMS: atom_id res chain seq x y z
N THR A 1 1.05 -16.51 9.74
CA THR A 1 -0.38 -16.61 9.34
C THR A 1 -0.86 -15.34 8.62
N SER A 2 -0.55 -14.14 9.12
CA SER A 2 -0.96 -12.86 8.50
C SER A 2 -0.37 -12.63 7.10
N MET A 3 0.89 -13.01 6.88
CA MET A 3 1.56 -12.84 5.60
C MET A 3 0.95 -13.71 4.48
N LEU A 4 0.55 -14.95 4.82
CA LEU A 4 -0.17 -15.83 3.90
C LEU A 4 -1.52 -15.24 3.49
N PHE A 5 -2.25 -14.62 4.41
CA PHE A 5 -3.52 -13.97 4.13
C PHE A 5 -3.35 -12.77 3.19
N VAL A 6 -2.34 -11.93 3.44
CA VAL A 6 -2.00 -10.78 2.57
C VAL A 6 -1.64 -11.25 1.15
N VAL A 7 -0.78 -12.25 1.03
CA VAL A 7 -0.38 -12.81 -0.28
C VAL A 7 -1.59 -13.40 -1.00
N SER A 8 -2.43 -14.17 -0.32
CA SER A 8 -3.66 -14.74 -0.89
C SER A 8 -4.62 -13.65 -1.35
N TYR A 9 -4.84 -12.61 -0.55
CA TYR A 9 -5.71 -11.48 -0.91
C TYR A 9 -5.19 -10.75 -2.14
N VAL A 10 -3.88 -10.52 -2.23
CA VAL A 10 -3.27 -9.82 -3.38
C VAL A 10 -3.31 -10.71 -4.63
N LEU A 11 -3.04 -12.02 -4.51
CA LEU A 11 -3.17 -12.97 -5.61
C LEU A 11 -4.59 -13.01 -6.16
N LEU A 12 -5.61 -13.05 -5.28
CA LEU A 12 -7.02 -12.99 -5.71
C LEU A 12 -7.32 -11.71 -6.48
N ASN A 13 -6.78 -10.57 -6.06
CA ASN A 13 -6.96 -9.30 -6.78
C ASN A 13 -6.33 -9.26 -8.17
N ILE A 14 -5.38 -10.15 -8.48
CA ILE A 14 -4.80 -10.29 -9.81
C ILE A 14 -5.50 -11.36 -10.61
N VAL A 15 -5.74 -12.52 -10.00
CA VAL A 15 -6.32 -13.69 -10.68
C VAL A 15 -7.74 -13.40 -11.14
N ILE A 16 -8.55 -12.76 -10.29
CA ILE A 16 -9.95 -12.46 -10.63
C ILE A 16 -10.07 -11.59 -11.89
N PRO A 17 -9.39 -10.44 -12.03
CA PRO A 17 -9.46 -9.63 -13.25
C PRO A 17 -8.97 -10.37 -14.50
N ILE A 18 -7.93 -11.20 -14.39
CA ILE A 18 -7.41 -11.99 -15.50
C ILE A 18 -8.44 -13.02 -15.95
N VAL A 19 -9.04 -13.74 -15.00
CA VAL A 19 -10.10 -14.72 -15.28
C VAL A 19 -11.30 -14.04 -15.93
N ILE A 20 -11.76 -12.91 -15.41
CA ILE A 20 -12.85 -12.12 -16.01
C ILE A 20 -12.46 -11.66 -17.42
N GLY A 21 -11.22 -11.24 -17.64
CA GLY A 21 -10.72 -10.85 -18.95
C GLY A 21 -10.79 -11.99 -19.96
N ILE A 22 -10.39 -13.19 -19.56
CA ILE A 22 -10.49 -14.41 -20.41
C ILE A 22 -11.94 -14.71 -20.78
N PHE A 23 -12.84 -14.69 -19.80
CA PHE A 23 -14.28 -14.95 -20.04
C PHE A 23 -14.93 -13.91 -20.97
N ASN A 24 -14.44 -12.68 -20.96
CA ASN A 24 -14.93 -11.62 -21.85
C ASN A 24 -14.16 -11.52 -23.18
N ASN A 25 -13.32 -12.51 -23.53
CA ASN A 25 -12.50 -12.54 -24.72
C ASN A 25 -11.59 -11.30 -24.88
N ILE A 26 -11.16 -10.71 -23.78
CA ILE A 26 -10.19 -9.60 -23.79
C ILE A 26 -8.80 -10.19 -24.07
N PRO A 27 -8.10 -9.75 -25.12
CA PRO A 27 -6.77 -10.30 -25.41
C PRO A 27 -5.78 -9.97 -24.29
N ILE A 28 -5.19 -11.00 -23.70
CA ILE A 28 -4.13 -10.86 -22.70
C ILE A 28 -2.85 -10.49 -23.43
N THR A 29 -2.58 -9.20 -23.52
CA THR A 29 -1.35 -8.68 -24.11
C THR A 29 -0.23 -8.65 -23.06
N SER A 30 1.03 -8.62 -23.52
CA SER A 30 2.18 -8.42 -22.63
C SER A 30 2.07 -7.16 -21.76
N GLN A 31 1.41 -6.13 -22.26
CA GLN A 31 1.14 -4.89 -21.52
C GLN A 31 0.20 -5.12 -20.33
N VAL A 32 -0.83 -5.95 -20.48
CA VAL A 32 -1.75 -6.30 -19.37
C VAL A 32 -1.02 -7.06 -18.28
N ILE A 33 -0.15 -8.01 -18.66
CA ILE A 33 0.65 -8.78 -17.70
C ILE A 33 1.60 -7.85 -16.94
N GLN A 34 2.31 -6.98 -17.65
CA GLN A 34 3.23 -6.02 -17.04
C GLN A 34 2.52 -5.06 -16.08
N LEU A 35 1.36 -4.54 -16.48
CA LEU A 35 0.55 -3.66 -15.63
C LEU A 35 0.09 -4.39 -14.37
N SER A 36 -0.41 -5.62 -14.51
CA SER A 36 -0.86 -6.43 -13.36
C SER A 36 0.28 -6.72 -12.39
N THR A 37 1.48 -7.03 -12.90
CA THR A 37 2.67 -7.26 -12.07
C THR A 37 3.08 -6.00 -11.30
N ASN A 38 3.07 -4.84 -11.96
CA ASN A 38 3.39 -3.57 -11.33
C ASN A 38 2.38 -3.20 -10.23
N ILE A 39 1.09 -3.40 -10.47
CA ILE A 39 0.04 -3.18 -9.48
C ILE A 39 0.23 -4.12 -8.29
N PHE A 40 0.61 -5.38 -8.54
CA PHE A 40 0.91 -6.34 -7.48
C PHE A 40 2.03 -5.85 -6.57
N ILE A 41 3.16 -5.43 -7.15
CA ILE A 41 4.30 -4.92 -6.39
C ILE A 41 3.89 -3.75 -5.51
N ILE A 42 3.16 -2.76 -6.07
CA ILE A 42 2.72 -1.59 -5.33
C ILE A 42 1.79 -1.96 -4.18
N LYS A 43 0.85 -2.88 -4.40
CA LYS A 43 -0.05 -3.34 -3.34
C LYS A 43 0.67 -4.06 -2.21
N VAL A 44 1.67 -4.87 -2.51
CA VAL A 44 2.51 -5.55 -1.49
C VAL A 44 3.30 -4.51 -0.69
N LEU A 45 3.90 -3.53 -1.33
CA LEU A 45 4.63 -2.46 -0.66
C LEU A 45 3.72 -1.60 0.23
N ASP A 46 2.55 -1.19 -0.27
CA ASP A 46 1.57 -0.41 0.48
C ASP A 46 1.09 -1.16 1.73
N LEU A 47 0.73 -2.44 1.59
CA LEU A 47 0.33 -3.27 2.74
C LEU A 47 1.47 -3.44 3.76
N SER A 48 2.69 -3.62 3.28
CA SER A 48 3.87 -3.70 4.16
C SER A 48 4.06 -2.41 4.95
N LEU A 49 3.91 -1.26 4.30
CA LEU A 49 3.97 0.05 4.96
C LEU A 49 2.85 0.20 6.00
N GLN A 50 1.61 -0.18 5.66
CA GLN A 50 0.49 -0.09 6.60
C GLN A 50 0.70 -0.93 7.86
N VAL A 51 1.26 -2.14 7.73
CA VAL A 51 1.63 -2.98 8.88
C VAL A 51 2.68 -2.30 9.76
N LEU A 52 3.73 -1.74 9.16
CA LEU A 52 4.78 -1.02 9.91
C LEU A 52 4.22 0.21 10.62
N VAL A 53 3.39 1.00 9.95
CA VAL A 53 2.73 2.17 10.55
C VAL A 53 1.80 1.75 11.70
N LEU A 54 1.07 0.64 11.56
CA LEU A 54 0.24 0.11 12.64
C LEU A 54 1.08 -0.26 13.87
N ILE A 55 2.25 -0.89 13.68
CA ILE A 55 3.18 -1.21 14.77
C ILE A 55 3.68 0.07 15.45
N LEU A 56 4.03 1.11 14.65
CA LEU A 56 4.43 2.41 15.19
C LEU A 56 3.33 3.06 16.03
N LEU A 57 2.11 3.12 15.50
CA LEU A 57 0.96 3.67 16.21
C LEU A 57 0.66 2.90 17.49
N TYR A 58 0.78 1.57 17.46
CA TYR A 58 0.63 0.73 18.66
C TYR A 58 1.73 1.02 19.69
N SER A 59 2.98 1.19 19.27
CA SER A 59 4.08 1.53 20.19
C SER A 59 3.86 2.85 20.93
N LEU A 60 3.13 3.78 20.29
CA LEU A 60 2.81 5.08 20.87
C LEU A 60 1.58 5.06 21.76
N SER A 61 0.51 4.40 21.31
CA SER A 61 -0.80 4.42 21.97
C SER A 61 -0.98 3.34 23.02
N LYS A 62 -0.23 2.21 22.89
CA LYS A 62 -0.41 0.97 23.65
C LYS A 62 -1.83 0.39 23.57
N ASN A 63 -2.62 0.86 22.61
CA ASN A 63 -4.00 0.46 22.40
C ASN A 63 -4.22 0.10 20.91
N ILE A 64 -4.52 -1.18 20.65
CA ILE A 64 -4.67 -1.68 19.29
C ILE A 64 -5.85 -1.03 18.55
N THR A 65 -6.95 -0.78 19.25
CA THR A 65 -8.14 -0.16 18.65
C THR A 65 -7.85 1.28 18.23
N LEU A 66 -7.19 2.06 19.10
CA LEU A 66 -6.79 3.43 18.79
C LEU A 66 -5.80 3.49 17.64
N SER A 67 -4.84 2.57 17.62
CA SER A 67 -3.86 2.45 16.53
C SER A 67 -4.53 2.17 15.18
N PHE A 68 -5.48 1.24 15.17
CA PHE A 68 -6.22 0.89 13.98
C PHE A 68 -7.09 2.05 13.48
N LEU A 69 -7.81 2.73 14.38
CA LEU A 69 -8.58 3.93 14.04
C LEU A 69 -7.70 5.05 13.48
N SER A 70 -6.53 5.27 14.08
CA SER A 70 -5.56 6.25 13.59
C SER A 70 -5.05 5.89 12.19
N LEU A 71 -4.77 4.61 11.92
CA LEU A 71 -4.40 4.14 10.58
C LEU A 71 -5.52 4.36 9.55
N LEU A 72 -6.77 4.09 9.92
CA LEU A 72 -7.92 4.36 9.05
C LEU A 72 -8.06 5.85 8.74
N LEU A 73 -7.86 6.72 9.73
CA LEU A 73 -7.86 8.17 9.53
C LEU A 73 -6.75 8.61 8.59
N LEU A 74 -5.52 8.10 8.75
CA LEU A 74 -4.41 8.38 7.83
C LEU A 74 -4.72 7.93 6.41
N ASN A 75 -5.27 6.74 6.23
CA ASN A 75 -5.69 6.26 4.92
C ASN A 75 -6.83 7.10 4.32
N SER A 76 -7.70 7.68 5.13
CA SER A 76 -8.79 8.54 4.65
C SER A 76 -8.30 9.87 4.07
N LEU A 77 -7.09 10.32 4.41
CA LEU A 77 -6.48 11.52 3.83
C LEU A 77 -6.32 11.40 2.30
N CYS A 78 -6.25 10.17 1.79
CA CYS A 78 -6.16 9.95 0.34
C CYS A 78 -7.42 10.38 -0.44
N PHE A 79 -8.56 10.54 0.21
CA PHE A 79 -9.80 10.97 -0.42
C PHE A 79 -9.96 12.50 -0.46
N LEU A 80 -9.05 13.24 0.17
CA LEU A 80 -9.10 14.69 0.13
C LEU A 80 -8.72 15.22 -1.27
N PRO A 81 -9.42 16.24 -1.78
CA PRO A 81 -9.26 16.74 -3.14
C PRO A 81 -8.02 17.66 -3.33
N PHE A 82 -7.03 17.54 -2.46
CA PHE A 82 -5.83 18.37 -2.53
C PHE A 82 -4.72 17.67 -3.34
N LYS A 83 -4.06 18.40 -4.22
CA LYS A 83 -2.98 17.87 -5.08
C LYS A 83 -1.83 17.23 -4.27
N TRP A 84 -1.48 17.80 -3.12
CA TRP A 84 -0.42 17.27 -2.25
C TRP A 84 -0.78 15.91 -1.62
N CYS A 85 -2.09 15.61 -1.46
CA CYS A 85 -2.53 14.30 -0.96
C CYS A 85 -2.19 13.15 -1.92
N LEU A 86 -1.93 13.43 -3.20
CA LEU A 86 -1.48 12.42 -4.16
C LEU A 86 -0.12 11.82 -3.79
N TYR A 87 0.73 12.60 -3.13
CA TYR A 87 2.09 12.22 -2.74
C TYR A 87 2.17 11.66 -1.31
N LEU A 88 1.04 11.52 -0.63
CA LEU A 88 1.04 10.84 0.67
C LEU A 88 1.23 9.33 0.47
N PRO A 89 2.08 8.68 1.30
CA PRO A 89 2.34 7.25 1.18
C PRO A 89 1.11 6.39 1.44
N PHE A 90 0.10 6.96 2.12
CA PHE A 90 -1.15 6.27 2.43
C PHE A 90 -2.08 6.27 1.21
N GLY A 91 -2.55 5.07 0.86
CA GLY A 91 -3.44 4.89 -0.30
C GLY A 91 -2.76 5.06 -1.66
N MET A 92 -1.44 5.00 -1.74
CA MET A 92 -0.70 5.02 -3.01
C MET A 92 -1.02 3.82 -3.91
N SER A 93 -1.48 2.72 -3.35
CA SER A 93 -1.95 1.56 -4.13
C SER A 93 -3.30 1.77 -4.81
N SER A 94 -3.97 2.90 -4.57
CA SER A 94 -5.23 3.23 -5.24
C SER A 94 -5.01 3.51 -6.72
N LEU A 95 -5.63 2.67 -7.57
CA LEU A 95 -5.55 2.80 -9.03
C LEU A 95 -6.05 4.16 -9.52
N SER A 96 -6.99 4.78 -8.82
CA SER A 96 -7.55 6.10 -9.16
C SER A 96 -6.52 7.24 -9.12
N ARG A 97 -5.33 7.01 -8.56
CA ARG A 97 -4.27 8.02 -8.47
C ARG A 97 -3.24 7.94 -9.60
N PHE A 98 -3.27 6.87 -10.38
CA PHE A 98 -2.28 6.66 -11.44
C PHE A 98 -2.63 7.40 -12.72
N LYS A 99 -1.58 7.78 -13.46
CA LYS A 99 -1.67 8.44 -14.76
C LYS A 99 -2.59 7.72 -15.75
N TYR A 100 -2.70 6.42 -15.66
CA TYR A 100 -3.59 5.61 -16.51
C TYR A 100 -5.07 5.96 -16.37
N ILE A 101 -5.48 6.55 -15.24
CA ILE A 101 -6.88 6.88 -14.96
C ILE A 101 -7.11 8.39 -14.95
N ILE A 102 -6.19 9.16 -14.33
CA ILE A 102 -6.35 10.61 -14.15
C ILE A 102 -5.73 11.42 -15.31
N GLY A 103 -4.91 10.77 -16.17
CA GLY A 103 -4.16 11.44 -17.23
C GLY A 103 -2.85 12.06 -16.71
N ASP A 104 -2.43 13.19 -17.29
CA ASP A 104 -1.08 13.75 -17.09
C ASP A 104 -0.74 14.16 -15.66
N TYR A 105 -1.74 14.36 -14.81
CA TYR A 105 -1.55 14.72 -13.39
C TYR A 105 -1.41 13.53 -12.47
N GLY A 106 -1.54 12.30 -12.98
CA GLY A 106 -1.49 11.08 -12.18
C GLY A 106 -0.07 10.65 -11.84
N LEU A 107 0.03 9.80 -10.80
CA LEU A 107 1.30 9.21 -10.36
C LEU A 107 1.84 8.22 -11.41
N THR A 108 3.16 8.21 -11.55
CA THR A 108 3.88 7.21 -12.34
C THR A 108 4.38 6.09 -11.44
N LEU A 109 4.53 4.88 -11.97
CA LEU A 109 4.85 3.68 -11.19
C LEU A 109 6.20 3.75 -10.47
N ILE A 110 7.24 4.19 -11.16
CA ILE A 110 8.62 4.19 -10.62
C ILE A 110 8.75 5.09 -9.40
N PRO A 111 8.34 6.37 -9.40
CA PRO A 111 8.35 7.22 -8.21
C PRO A 111 7.57 6.63 -7.04
N VAL A 112 6.41 6.03 -7.28
CA VAL A 112 5.60 5.40 -6.23
C VAL A 112 6.33 4.24 -5.55
N ILE A 113 6.98 3.37 -6.33
CA ILE A 113 7.77 2.26 -5.79
C ILE A 113 8.94 2.79 -4.94
N ILE A 114 9.64 3.81 -5.43
CA ILE A 114 10.77 4.42 -4.70
C ILE A 114 10.26 5.04 -3.40
N GLU A 115 9.18 5.79 -3.43
CA GLU A 115 8.63 6.48 -2.27
C GLU A 115 8.14 5.48 -1.22
N LEU A 116 7.36 4.48 -1.59
CA LEU A 116 6.91 3.44 -0.67
C LEU A 116 8.09 2.67 -0.06
N SER A 117 9.10 2.33 -0.86
CA SER A 117 10.29 1.64 -0.38
C SER A 117 11.08 2.50 0.63
N ALA A 118 11.21 3.80 0.38
CA ALA A 118 11.88 4.73 1.29
C ALA A 118 11.12 4.86 2.62
N PHE A 119 9.79 4.97 2.58
CA PHE A 119 8.97 5.02 3.81
C PHE A 119 9.02 3.71 4.60
N ILE A 120 9.04 2.55 3.93
CA ILE A 120 9.22 1.24 4.57
C ILE A 120 10.56 1.18 5.31
N LEU A 121 11.64 1.57 4.64
CA LEU A 121 12.98 1.57 5.25
C LEU A 121 13.07 2.52 6.45
N LEU A 122 12.55 3.73 6.33
CA LEU A 122 12.52 4.70 7.44
C LEU A 122 11.71 4.18 8.62
N SER A 123 10.53 3.60 8.35
CA SER A 123 9.67 3.01 9.38
C SER A 123 10.36 1.83 10.07
N PHE A 124 11.05 0.98 9.33
CA PHE A 124 11.79 -0.15 9.88
C PHE A 124 12.93 0.31 10.79
N ILE A 125 13.75 1.27 10.34
CA ILE A 125 14.84 1.84 11.14
C ILE A 125 14.31 2.46 12.44
N TYR A 126 13.18 3.17 12.36
CA TYR A 126 12.56 3.76 13.53
C TYR A 126 12.05 2.71 14.52
N ILE A 127 11.40 1.65 14.03
CA ILE A 127 10.93 0.55 14.87
C ILE A 127 12.10 -0.12 15.58
N GLU A 128 13.17 -0.42 14.86
CA GLU A 128 14.35 -1.09 15.42
C GLU A 128 15.02 -0.24 16.50
N LYS A 129 15.21 1.06 16.25
CA LYS A 129 15.94 1.93 17.18
C LYS A 129 15.12 2.38 18.39
N PHE A 130 13.86 2.67 18.20
CA PHE A 130 13.04 3.38 19.20
C PHE A 130 11.84 2.57 19.71
N ALA A 131 11.07 1.95 18.82
CA ALA A 131 9.84 1.29 19.23
C ALA A 131 10.11 -0.06 19.90
N TYR A 132 11.10 -0.82 19.43
CA TYR A 132 11.46 -2.11 19.99
C TYR A 132 11.90 -2.02 21.46
N LYS A 133 12.72 -1.01 21.77
CA LYS A 133 13.15 -0.76 23.16
C LYS A 133 11.97 -0.43 24.09
N LYS A 134 11.00 0.33 23.59
CA LYS A 134 9.84 0.77 24.36
C LYS A 134 8.82 -0.36 24.57
N ILE A 135 8.72 -1.30 23.65
CA ILE A 135 7.82 -2.47 23.75
C ILE A 135 8.34 -3.50 24.76
N LEU A 136 9.69 -3.63 24.89
CA LEU A 136 10.34 -4.60 25.77
C LEU A 136 10.48 -4.15 27.23
N ILE A 137 10.35 -2.87 27.52
CA ILE A 137 10.57 -2.30 28.88
C ILE A 137 9.26 -2.22 29.67
N ASP A 138 8.11 -2.32 29.03
CA ASP A 138 6.77 -2.37 29.62
C ASP A 138 6.22 -3.80 29.61
#